data_91de319a3ddfdcb118944972a06df404
#
_entry.id   91de319a3ddfdcb118944972a06df404
#
_cell.length_a   1.000
_cell.length_b   1.000
_cell.length_c   1.000
_cell.angle_alpha   90.00
_cell.angle_beta   90.00
_cell.angle_gamma   90.00
#
_symmetry.space_group_name_H-M   'P 1'
#
loop_
_entity.id
_entity.type
_entity.pdbx_description
1 polymer ?
#
loop_
_entity_poly.entity_id
_entity_poly.type
_entity_poly.pdbx_seq_one_letter_code
_entity_poly.pdbx_strand_id
1 'polypeptide(L)'
;MHEHTVGKWRRRFVKERLDGLSDEPRPGRPRSLTDDKVAEVIERTLHTTPPDATHWSIRSMARETGLSHTTIRRIWTAFGLQPYRAQTFKLSSDPFFVDKVRDIVGLYLSPPDRALVLCVDEKSQIQALDRTQPVLPMLPGMPERRTHDYKRHGTT
;
A
#
# COMPACT_ATOMS: atom_id res chain seq x y z
N MET A 1 -15.09 -1.28 45.98
CA MET A 1 -15.58 -2.28 44.97
C MET A 1 -17.09 -2.38 45.15
N HIS A 2 -17.87 -2.28 44.07
CA HIS A 2 -19.35 -2.23 44.18
C HIS A 2 -19.92 -3.60 44.52
N GLU A 3 -20.89 -3.68 45.44
CA GLU A 3 -21.49 -4.96 45.87
C GLU A 3 -22.00 -5.83 44.71
N HIS A 4 -22.57 -5.20 43.70
CA HIS A 4 -23.04 -5.92 42.49
C HIS A 4 -21.90 -6.63 41.73
N THR A 5 -20.69 -6.07 41.74
CA THR A 5 -19.54 -6.69 41.07
C THR A 5 -19.10 -7.95 41.82
N VAL A 6 -19.02 -7.87 43.13
CA VAL A 6 -18.67 -9.03 43.97
C VAL A 6 -19.71 -10.13 43.82
N GLY A 7 -21.01 -9.80 43.86
CA GLY A 7 -22.10 -10.73 43.68
C GLY A 7 -22.09 -11.42 42.32
N LYS A 8 -21.75 -10.70 41.25
CA LYS A 8 -21.58 -11.24 39.89
C LYS A 8 -20.47 -12.31 39.86
N TRP A 9 -19.29 -11.97 40.34
CA TRP A 9 -18.15 -12.89 40.31
C TRP A 9 -18.32 -14.12 41.18
N ARG A 10 -18.95 -13.98 42.35
CA ARG A 10 -19.30 -15.13 43.20
C ARG A 10 -20.25 -16.10 42.51
N ARG A 11 -21.31 -15.61 41.85
CA ARG A 11 -22.25 -16.45 41.09
C ARG A 11 -21.56 -17.19 39.94
N ARG A 12 -20.68 -16.50 39.20
CA ARG A 12 -19.91 -17.11 38.09
C ARG A 12 -18.96 -18.19 38.63
N PHE A 13 -18.25 -17.91 39.69
CA PHE A 13 -17.36 -18.88 40.32
C PHE A 13 -18.11 -20.13 40.81
N VAL A 14 -19.27 -19.96 41.44
CA VAL A 14 -20.07 -21.11 41.90
C VAL A 14 -20.52 -21.98 40.72
N LYS A 15 -20.85 -21.38 39.58
CA LYS A 15 -21.36 -22.08 38.41
C LYS A 15 -20.23 -22.68 37.53
N GLU A 16 -19.18 -21.97 37.33
CA GLU A 16 -18.16 -22.28 36.31
C GLU A 16 -16.73 -22.39 36.88
N ARG A 17 -16.58 -22.30 38.21
CA ARG A 17 -15.30 -22.37 38.92
C ARG A 17 -14.32 -21.33 38.38
N LEU A 18 -13.07 -21.72 38.06
CA LEU A 18 -12.02 -20.81 37.61
C LEU A 18 -12.32 -20.20 36.25
N ASP A 19 -12.98 -20.95 35.35
CA ASP A 19 -13.36 -20.45 34.01
C ASP A 19 -14.32 -19.25 34.09
N GLY A 20 -15.20 -19.27 35.12
CA GLY A 20 -16.13 -18.17 35.38
C GLY A 20 -15.48 -16.86 35.85
N LEU A 21 -14.19 -16.88 36.20
CA LEU A 21 -13.43 -15.68 36.58
C LEU A 21 -12.77 -15.01 35.39
N SER A 22 -12.83 -15.62 34.20
CA SER A 22 -12.37 -14.96 32.95
C SER A 22 -13.40 -13.96 32.47
N ASP A 23 -12.95 -12.84 31.91
CA ASP A 23 -13.84 -11.88 31.27
C ASP A 23 -14.38 -12.49 29.96
N GLU A 24 -15.70 -12.41 29.77
CA GLU A 24 -16.32 -12.78 28.51
C GLU A 24 -15.88 -11.81 27.40
N PRO A 25 -15.69 -12.30 26.16
CA PRO A 25 -15.43 -11.43 25.02
C PRO A 25 -16.57 -10.42 24.90
N ARG A 26 -16.23 -9.15 25.00
CA ARG A 26 -17.20 -8.07 24.85
C ARG A 26 -17.36 -7.77 23.37
N PRO A 27 -18.57 -7.88 22.80
CA PRO A 27 -18.80 -7.37 21.46
C PRO A 27 -18.48 -5.88 21.46
N GLY A 28 -17.54 -5.48 20.64
CA GLY A 28 -17.19 -4.06 20.47
C GLY A 28 -18.39 -3.25 19.96
N ARG A 29 -18.18 -1.96 19.74
CA ARG A 29 -19.20 -1.10 19.11
C ARG A 29 -19.63 -1.73 17.77
N PRO A 30 -20.93 -1.85 17.49
CA PRO A 30 -21.43 -2.35 16.21
C PRO A 30 -20.83 -1.55 15.06
N ARG A 31 -20.52 -2.24 13.97
CA ARG A 31 -19.99 -1.63 12.75
C ARG A 31 -21.03 -0.68 12.17
N SER A 32 -20.67 0.60 11.99
CA SER A 32 -21.55 1.60 11.42
C SER A 32 -21.46 1.72 9.91
N LEU A 33 -20.45 1.09 9.29
CA LEU A 33 -20.20 1.11 7.86
C LEU A 33 -20.55 -0.24 7.25
N THR A 34 -21.41 -0.23 6.21
CA THR A 34 -21.79 -1.44 5.47
C THR A 34 -20.68 -1.90 4.54
N ASP A 35 -20.68 -3.17 4.18
CA ASP A 35 -19.70 -3.73 3.24
C ASP A 35 -19.86 -3.13 1.84
N ASP A 36 -21.08 -2.83 1.42
CA ASP A 36 -21.35 -2.16 0.15
C ASP A 36 -20.67 -0.78 0.08
N LYS A 37 -20.69 -0.03 1.17
CA LYS A 37 -20.01 1.27 1.22
C LYS A 37 -18.50 1.15 1.19
N VAL A 38 -17.95 0.09 1.76
CA VAL A 38 -16.52 -0.22 1.65
C VAL A 38 -16.17 -0.61 0.21
N ALA A 39 -16.98 -1.47 -0.42
CA ALA A 39 -16.80 -1.86 -1.82
C ALA A 39 -16.86 -0.65 -2.77
N GLU A 40 -17.80 0.27 -2.56
CA GLU A 40 -17.86 1.53 -3.33
C GLU A 40 -16.57 2.34 -3.24
N VAL A 41 -15.99 2.49 -2.05
CA VAL A 41 -14.72 3.22 -1.87
C VAL A 41 -13.58 2.54 -2.61
N ILE A 42 -13.51 1.20 -2.56
CA ILE A 42 -12.48 0.42 -3.25
C ILE A 42 -12.62 0.58 -4.77
N GLU A 43 -13.82 0.37 -5.29
CA GLU A 43 -14.16 0.47 -6.72
C GLU A 43 -13.78 1.85 -7.26
N ARG A 44 -14.20 2.92 -6.58
CA ARG A 44 -13.84 4.29 -6.98
C ARG A 44 -12.33 4.52 -6.94
N THR A 45 -11.65 3.99 -5.92
CA THR A 45 -10.19 4.15 -5.80
C THR A 45 -9.43 3.49 -6.95
N LEU A 46 -9.89 2.32 -7.40
CA LEU A 46 -9.23 1.53 -8.43
C LEU A 46 -9.56 1.98 -9.86
N HIS A 47 -10.80 2.36 -10.10
CA HIS A 47 -11.31 2.52 -11.47
C HIS A 47 -11.68 3.96 -11.84
N THR A 48 -11.56 4.91 -10.93
CA THR A 48 -11.85 6.33 -11.21
C THR A 48 -10.71 7.23 -10.76
N THR A 49 -10.65 8.41 -11.35
CA THR A 49 -9.72 9.49 -10.96
C THR A 49 -10.51 10.72 -10.55
N PRO A 50 -10.01 11.54 -9.61
CA PRO A 50 -10.66 12.80 -9.26
C PRO A 50 -10.53 13.79 -10.44
N PRO A 51 -11.48 14.73 -10.60
CA PRO A 51 -11.47 15.68 -11.72
C PRO A 51 -10.26 16.61 -11.72
N ASP A 52 -9.75 16.94 -10.54
CA ASP A 52 -8.69 17.95 -10.36
C ASP A 52 -7.31 17.36 -10.07
N ALA A 53 -7.14 16.03 -10.15
CA ALA A 53 -5.87 15.39 -9.83
C ALA A 53 -5.72 14.03 -10.52
N THR A 54 -4.48 13.55 -10.62
CA THR A 54 -4.13 12.28 -11.26
C THR A 54 -4.46 11.05 -10.41
N HIS A 55 -4.65 11.22 -9.11
CA HIS A 55 -4.96 10.14 -8.18
C HIS A 55 -5.76 10.63 -6.97
N TRP A 56 -6.48 9.73 -6.34
CA TRP A 56 -7.26 10.04 -5.16
C TRP A 56 -6.38 10.32 -3.94
N SER A 57 -6.66 11.42 -3.25
CA SER A 57 -6.17 11.69 -1.90
C SER A 57 -7.21 11.25 -0.87
N ILE A 58 -6.79 11.02 0.38
CA ILE A 58 -7.72 10.72 1.48
C ILE A 58 -8.80 11.81 1.61
N ARG A 59 -8.43 13.07 1.40
CA ARG A 59 -9.34 14.21 1.53
C ARG A 59 -10.34 14.28 0.37
N SER A 60 -9.89 14.09 -0.85
CA SER A 60 -10.77 14.10 -2.02
C SER A 60 -11.75 12.93 -2.00
N MET A 61 -11.28 11.72 -1.65
CA MET A 61 -12.15 10.55 -1.50
C MET A 61 -13.15 10.70 -0.36
N ALA A 62 -12.76 11.29 0.77
CA ALA A 62 -13.65 11.56 1.89
C ALA A 62 -14.78 12.52 1.51
N ARG A 63 -14.46 13.57 0.73
CA ARG A 63 -15.44 14.53 0.22
C ARG A 63 -16.43 13.86 -0.75
N GLU A 64 -15.91 13.05 -1.65
CA GLU A 64 -16.70 12.35 -2.67
C GLU A 64 -17.65 11.31 -2.09
N THR A 65 -17.20 10.55 -1.08
CA THR A 65 -18.00 9.46 -0.48
C THR A 65 -18.81 9.87 0.73
N GLY A 66 -18.62 11.08 1.24
CA GLY A 66 -19.26 11.56 2.47
C GLY A 66 -18.74 10.88 3.75
N LEU A 67 -17.60 10.20 3.68
CA LEU A 67 -17.01 9.50 4.82
C LEU A 67 -15.92 10.34 5.49
N SER A 68 -15.60 10.00 6.75
CA SER A 68 -14.48 10.67 7.44
C SER A 68 -13.11 10.27 6.86
N HIS A 69 -12.14 11.16 6.95
CA HIS A 69 -10.75 10.90 6.53
C HIS A 69 -10.16 9.66 7.19
N THR A 70 -10.48 9.45 8.47
CA THR A 70 -10.01 8.29 9.25
C THR A 70 -10.62 7.00 8.72
N THR A 71 -11.86 7.02 8.28
CA THR A 71 -12.54 5.86 7.65
C THR A 71 -11.88 5.50 6.33
N ILE A 72 -11.67 6.47 5.44
CA ILE A 72 -10.97 6.24 4.16
C ILE A 72 -9.57 5.66 4.39
N ARG A 73 -8.82 6.26 5.32
CA ARG A 73 -7.48 5.75 5.66
C ARG A 73 -7.52 4.30 6.14
N ARG A 74 -8.48 3.94 7.01
CA ARG A 74 -8.64 2.56 7.50
C ARG A 74 -8.97 1.58 6.39
N ILE A 75 -9.87 1.94 5.47
CA ILE A 75 -10.20 1.12 4.31
C ILE A 75 -8.96 0.92 3.45
N TRP A 76 -8.28 1.99 3.04
CA TRP A 76 -7.10 1.89 2.20
C TRP A 76 -5.98 1.07 2.86
N THR A 77 -5.75 1.25 4.15
CA THR A 77 -4.75 0.45 4.89
C THR A 77 -5.15 -1.03 4.94
N ALA A 78 -6.42 -1.35 5.21
CA ALA A 78 -6.90 -2.73 5.30
C ALA A 78 -6.80 -3.48 3.95
N PHE A 79 -6.98 -2.78 2.83
CA PHE A 79 -6.90 -3.36 1.49
C PHE A 79 -5.56 -3.09 0.78
N GLY A 80 -4.58 -2.50 1.45
CA GLY A 80 -3.27 -2.20 0.89
C GLY A 80 -3.30 -1.21 -0.27
N LEU A 81 -4.31 -0.32 -0.35
CA LEU A 81 -4.46 0.66 -1.41
C LEU A 81 -3.57 1.89 -1.15
N GLN A 82 -2.76 2.26 -2.12
CA GLN A 82 -1.82 3.38 -2.05
C GLN A 82 -1.89 4.24 -3.33
N PRO A 83 -3.01 4.94 -3.60
CA PRO A 83 -3.22 5.65 -4.86
C PRO A 83 -2.20 6.78 -5.11
N TYR A 84 -1.56 7.28 -4.04
CA TYR A 84 -0.51 8.30 -4.11
C TYR A 84 0.88 7.73 -4.41
N ARG A 85 1.04 6.40 -4.48
CA ARG A 85 2.34 5.75 -4.69
C ARG A 85 2.37 5.06 -6.04
N ALA A 86 3.17 5.60 -6.94
CA ALA A 86 3.52 4.95 -8.19
C ALA A 86 4.94 4.39 -8.08
N GLN A 87 5.13 3.15 -8.51
CA GLN A 87 6.46 2.55 -8.68
C GLN A 87 6.82 2.60 -10.15
N THR A 88 8.08 2.88 -10.42
CA THR A 88 8.61 2.86 -11.78
C THR A 88 9.42 1.57 -11.98
N PHE A 89 9.33 1.01 -13.17
CA PHE A 89 10.12 -0.15 -13.56
C PHE A 89 10.58 0.03 -15.01
N LYS A 90 11.65 -0.64 -15.37
CA LYS A 90 12.14 -0.70 -16.75
C LYS A 90 12.29 -2.16 -17.15
N LEU A 91 11.69 -2.53 -18.26
CA LEU A 91 11.96 -3.80 -18.90
C LEU A 91 13.26 -3.66 -19.69
N SER A 92 14.21 -4.56 -19.44
CA SER A 92 15.43 -4.59 -20.23
C SER A 92 15.13 -5.30 -21.57
N SER A 93 15.60 -4.71 -22.65
CA SER A 93 15.60 -5.33 -23.98
C SER A 93 16.88 -6.17 -24.24
N ASP A 94 17.78 -6.23 -23.27
CA ASP A 94 19.02 -6.99 -23.37
C ASP A 94 18.74 -8.48 -23.14
N PRO A 95 19.00 -9.37 -24.11
CA PRO A 95 18.77 -10.82 -23.95
C PRO A 95 19.62 -11.46 -22.86
N PHE A 96 20.77 -10.87 -22.53
CA PHE A 96 21.67 -11.32 -21.47
C PHE A 96 21.47 -10.59 -20.13
N PHE A 97 20.35 -9.90 -19.96
CA PHE A 97 20.11 -9.11 -18.75
C PHE A 97 20.21 -9.92 -17.45
N VAL A 98 19.63 -11.11 -17.43
CA VAL A 98 19.63 -11.97 -16.23
C VAL A 98 21.03 -12.43 -15.87
N ASP A 99 21.85 -12.80 -16.86
CA ASP A 99 23.23 -13.23 -16.63
C ASP A 99 24.08 -12.07 -16.11
N LYS A 100 23.96 -10.89 -16.69
CA LYS A 100 24.65 -9.67 -16.23
C LYS A 100 24.23 -9.29 -14.81
N VAL A 101 22.94 -9.43 -14.46
CA VAL A 101 22.47 -9.18 -13.08
C VAL A 101 23.10 -10.19 -12.12
N ARG A 102 23.18 -11.47 -12.49
CA ARG A 102 23.86 -12.49 -11.67
C ARG A 102 25.31 -12.16 -11.41
N ASP A 103 26.04 -11.76 -12.45
CA ASP A 103 27.45 -11.40 -12.33
C ASP A 103 27.65 -10.23 -11.37
N ILE A 104 26.85 -9.18 -11.53
CA ILE A 104 26.89 -8.01 -10.64
C ILE A 104 26.53 -8.39 -9.20
N VAL A 105 25.45 -9.14 -8.99
CA VAL A 105 25.05 -9.63 -7.66
C VAL A 105 26.13 -10.51 -7.05
N GLY A 106 26.78 -11.35 -7.87
CA GLY A 106 27.94 -12.17 -7.46
C GLY A 106 29.08 -11.33 -6.91
N LEU A 107 29.40 -10.19 -7.54
CA LEU A 107 30.43 -9.26 -7.04
C LEU A 107 30.08 -8.65 -5.67
N TYR A 108 28.80 -8.41 -5.39
CA TYR A 108 28.36 -7.91 -4.09
C TYR A 108 28.32 -8.99 -3.00
N LEU A 109 27.97 -10.22 -3.37
CA LEU A 109 27.90 -11.34 -2.41
C LEU A 109 29.29 -11.91 -2.09
N SER A 110 30.20 -11.88 -3.04
CA SER A 110 31.58 -12.40 -2.90
C SER A 110 32.55 -11.44 -3.58
N PRO A 111 32.82 -10.28 -2.98
CA PRO A 111 33.71 -9.29 -3.57
C PRO A 111 35.14 -9.86 -3.64
N PRO A 112 35.90 -9.66 -4.73
CA PRO A 112 37.27 -10.08 -4.83
C PRO A 112 38.16 -9.35 -3.83
N ASP A 113 39.08 -10.06 -3.17
CA ASP A 113 39.90 -9.56 -2.05
C ASP A 113 40.81 -8.36 -2.38
N ARG A 114 41.08 -8.12 -3.66
CA ARG A 114 42.00 -7.07 -4.14
C ARG A 114 41.47 -6.32 -5.35
N ALA A 115 40.20 -5.99 -5.37
CA ALA A 115 39.59 -5.22 -6.46
C ALA A 115 38.80 -4.03 -5.93
N LEU A 116 38.87 -2.94 -6.69
CA LEU A 116 38.04 -1.75 -6.49
C LEU A 116 36.94 -1.75 -7.54
N VAL A 117 35.68 -1.79 -7.09
CA VAL A 117 34.51 -1.68 -7.97
C VAL A 117 34.13 -0.20 -8.08
N LEU A 118 34.24 0.37 -9.28
CA LEU A 118 33.82 1.73 -9.56
C LEU A 118 32.50 1.71 -10.31
N CYS A 119 31.50 2.43 -9.78
CA CYS A 119 30.23 2.66 -10.47
C CYS A 119 30.28 4.05 -11.13
N VAL A 120 30.15 4.10 -12.45
CA VAL A 120 30.09 5.34 -13.22
C VAL A 120 28.70 5.47 -13.81
N ASP A 121 28.05 6.59 -13.57
CA ASP A 121 26.73 6.90 -14.12
C ASP A 121 26.74 8.32 -14.71
N GLU A 122 25.93 8.54 -15.75
CA GLU A 122 25.77 9.85 -16.37
C GLU A 122 24.67 10.64 -15.68
N LYS A 123 24.97 11.87 -15.27
CA LYS A 123 23.96 12.80 -14.79
C LYS A 123 23.16 13.32 -15.99
N SER A 124 21.93 12.84 -16.14
CA SER A 124 21.03 13.33 -17.19
C SER A 124 20.62 14.79 -16.94
N GLN A 125 20.57 15.59 -18.00
CA GLN A 125 19.99 16.93 -17.97
C GLN A 125 18.47 16.87 -17.88
N ILE A 126 17.85 17.96 -17.41
CA ILE A 126 16.38 18.10 -17.39
C ILE A 126 15.89 18.11 -18.84
N GLN A 127 15.03 17.17 -19.20
CA GLN A 127 14.46 17.04 -20.54
C GLN A 127 12.94 17.04 -20.44
N ALA A 128 12.28 17.63 -21.44
CA ALA A 128 10.84 17.50 -21.62
C ALA A 128 10.54 16.06 -22.09
N LEU A 129 9.89 15.29 -21.23
CA LEU A 129 9.61 13.88 -21.45
C LEU A 129 8.12 13.65 -21.58
N ASP A 130 7.70 13.02 -22.68
CA ASP A 130 6.36 12.49 -22.84
C ASP A 130 6.33 11.01 -22.41
N ARG A 131 5.44 10.69 -21.47
CA ARG A 131 5.24 9.33 -20.94
C ARG A 131 4.00 8.72 -21.57
N THR A 132 4.15 8.12 -22.73
CA THR A 132 3.06 7.45 -23.46
C THR A 132 2.95 5.95 -23.16
N GLN A 133 3.70 5.44 -22.20
CA GLN A 133 3.85 4.01 -21.96
C GLN A 133 2.71 3.41 -21.12
N PRO A 134 2.41 2.12 -21.30
CA PRO A 134 1.37 1.42 -20.57
C PRO A 134 1.65 1.42 -19.07
N VAL A 135 0.60 1.70 -18.32
CA VAL A 135 0.59 1.71 -16.86
C VAL A 135 0.03 0.38 -16.38
N LEU A 136 0.70 -0.29 -15.45
CA LEU A 136 0.12 -1.40 -14.70
C LEU A 136 -0.75 -0.79 -13.59
N PRO A 137 -2.08 -1.00 -13.64
CA PRO A 137 -2.99 -0.36 -12.70
C PRO A 137 -2.74 -0.82 -11.27
N MET A 138 -3.13 0.01 -10.33
CA MET A 138 -3.11 -0.33 -8.91
C MET A 138 -4.06 -1.50 -8.61
N LEU A 139 -3.60 -2.44 -7.80
CA LEU A 139 -4.40 -3.54 -7.26
C LEU A 139 -4.30 -3.56 -5.73
N PRO A 140 -5.22 -4.21 -5.01
CA PRO A 140 -5.09 -4.41 -3.58
C PRO A 140 -3.73 -5.02 -3.22
N GLY A 141 -2.97 -4.36 -2.34
CA GLY A 141 -1.62 -4.76 -1.96
C GLY A 141 -0.51 -4.44 -2.96
N MET A 142 -0.83 -3.94 -4.17
CA MET A 142 0.14 -3.58 -5.20
C MET A 142 -0.05 -2.13 -5.66
N PRO A 143 0.97 -1.25 -5.50
CA PRO A 143 0.90 0.11 -6.02
C PRO A 143 0.91 0.13 -7.55
N GLU A 144 0.41 1.22 -8.14
CA GLU A 144 0.54 1.47 -9.58
C GLU A 144 2.00 1.44 -10.01
N ARG A 145 2.29 0.81 -11.16
CA ARG A 145 3.63 0.74 -11.72
C ARG A 145 3.66 1.36 -13.12
N ARG A 146 4.66 2.20 -13.35
CA ARG A 146 4.91 2.87 -14.62
C ARG A 146 6.27 2.50 -15.16
N THR A 147 6.41 2.37 -16.48
CA THR A 147 7.71 2.17 -17.10
C THR A 147 8.52 3.46 -17.05
N HIS A 148 9.85 3.34 -17.09
CA HIS A 148 10.76 4.46 -17.21
C HIS A 148 10.96 4.93 -18.66
N ASP A 149 10.36 4.23 -19.62
CA ASP A 149 10.49 4.57 -21.01
C ASP A 149 9.79 5.89 -21.30
N TYR A 150 10.46 6.74 -22.06
CA TYR A 150 9.97 8.06 -22.43
C TYR A 150 10.40 8.41 -23.85
N LYS A 151 9.58 9.16 -24.55
CA LYS A 151 9.90 9.71 -25.85
C LYS A 151 10.58 11.06 -25.67
N ARG A 152 11.78 11.20 -26.22
CA ARG A 152 12.52 12.48 -26.22
C ARG A 152 12.00 13.35 -27.38
N HIS A 153 11.56 14.55 -27.06
CA HIS A 153 11.12 15.54 -28.04
C HIS A 153 12.21 16.57 -28.39
N GLY A 154 13.45 16.29 -28.00
CA GLY A 154 14.61 17.17 -28.20
C GLY A 154 15.11 17.82 -26.91
N THR A 155 16.25 18.47 -26.99
CA THR A 155 16.81 19.30 -25.91
C THR A 155 16.47 20.75 -26.21
N THR A 156 15.91 21.46 -25.24
CA THR A 156 15.84 22.93 -25.26
C THR A 156 17.17 23.50 -24.82
#